data_340df4c71329630d0cd6c090ec56964e
#
_entry.id   340df4c71329630d0cd6c090ec56964e
#
_cell.length_a   1.000
_cell.length_b   1.000
_cell.length_c   1.000
_cell.angle_alpha   90.00
_cell.angle_beta   90.00
_cell.angle_gamma   90.00
#
_symmetry.space_group_name_H-M   'P 1'
#
loop_
_entity.id
_entity.type
_entity.pdbx_description
1 polymer ?
#
loop_
_entity_poly.entity_id
_entity_poly.type
_entity_poly.pdbx_seq_one_letter_code
_entity_poly.pdbx_strand_id
1 'polypeptide(L)'
;MNPSRSTALAAAAVLTVVASAAACGSNEPTKPKNAPGKPGGAYSVALTEPDHLLPGRTTSSYSLQVLQGLFDPPAALDPKNGSVKPLAAVSWSTTDNIVWTLKFRSGTTFHNGEKVTAASFADAWNAAAYGPNAWDANYYFAQIKGYDALNPSEEDAKPSARTLSGLKVLDETTLQVTLKAPFGQFPMLLSFPAFAPLPKAATANPDAADVAPIGNGPYRIDGAWERNQKIRLAKFTGYRGPRKPMADRVDFKIYTSRETAFTELQAGNVDVLTTVPAANSAQAKRLFGERFSIRPSGTMDYLGLPVKDPRFADSRLRKALSMAIDRKGITQAIYNGVYKPATSLVGDMIPGHRTDACGQTCAYDPVAAKQLFEAAGGFDGPLELHFSNADTTYEQWMTSIANQLKDNLGIQEVKFRKMAPADLSALLNEGKNKGPFRQNWVIDYPSIQNYLDGLYYPGNRSGWSDKEFDALVAKGNAAQGAEAIASYQKAEDMALRELPYIPLWNWQDQSAWSDRIDNVIIDPYAAGLHLDRVTVSD
;
A
#
# COMPACT_ATOMS: atom_id res chain seq x y z
N MET A 1 16.84 -4.78 92.62
CA MET A 1 16.20 -5.84 93.38
C MET A 1 15.97 -7.02 92.52
N ASN A 2 16.79 -8.04 92.57
CA ASN A 2 16.59 -9.44 92.18
C ASN A 2 15.60 -10.10 93.14
N PRO A 3 15.09 -11.33 92.99
CA PRO A 3 15.41 -12.46 92.10
C PRO A 3 14.13 -13.13 91.52
N SER A 4 14.09 -14.21 90.83
CA SER A 4 14.67 -15.56 90.87
C SER A 4 14.17 -16.42 89.72
N ARG A 5 15.05 -17.17 89.09
CA ARG A 5 15.17 -18.62 88.95
C ARG A 5 13.92 -19.48 88.78
N SER A 6 13.86 -20.25 87.67
CA SER A 6 13.89 -21.72 87.79
C SER A 6 14.07 -22.41 86.42
N THR A 7 14.99 -23.34 86.41
CA THR A 7 15.46 -24.36 85.52
C THR A 7 14.47 -25.48 85.27
N ALA A 8 14.51 -26.11 84.03
CA ALA A 8 14.51 -27.57 83.82
C ALA A 8 14.68 -27.87 82.31
N LEU A 9 15.69 -28.45 81.97
CA LEU A 9 16.19 -29.67 81.34
C LEU A 9 15.39 -30.31 80.21
N ALA A 10 16.04 -30.35 79.07
CA ALA A 10 16.48 -31.49 78.26
C ALA A 10 15.44 -32.27 77.40
N ALA A 11 15.66 -32.29 76.14
CA ALA A 11 15.91 -33.52 75.37
C ALA A 11 16.33 -33.19 73.92
N ALA A 12 17.46 -33.74 73.52
CA ALA A 12 18.06 -33.63 72.20
C ALA A 12 17.34 -34.57 71.24
N ALA A 13 17.00 -34.07 70.07
CA ALA A 13 16.74 -34.90 68.86
C ALA A 13 17.47 -34.30 67.68
N VAL A 14 18.48 -34.99 67.20
CA VAL A 14 19.24 -34.70 66.00
C VAL A 14 18.40 -35.03 64.82
N LEU A 15 18.04 -34.06 64.02
CA LEU A 15 17.48 -34.27 62.69
C LEU A 15 18.40 -33.60 61.65
N THR A 16 19.03 -34.44 60.86
CA THR A 16 19.81 -34.12 59.67
C THR A 16 18.94 -33.43 58.63
N VAL A 17 19.18 -32.17 58.35
CA VAL A 17 18.56 -31.43 57.23
C VAL A 17 19.49 -31.54 56.05
N VAL A 18 19.09 -32.31 55.06
CA VAL A 18 19.66 -32.32 53.71
C VAL A 18 19.24 -31.02 53.02
N ALA A 19 20.20 -30.13 52.79
CA ALA A 19 19.99 -28.92 52.00
C ALA A 19 19.89 -29.29 50.49
N SER A 20 18.68 -29.33 49.98
CA SER A 20 18.43 -29.35 48.54
C SER A 20 18.50 -27.91 48.05
N ALA A 21 19.53 -27.57 47.27
CA ALA A 21 19.63 -26.31 46.55
C ALA A 21 18.54 -26.32 45.44
N ALA A 22 17.41 -25.67 45.69
CA ALA A 22 16.43 -25.36 44.66
C ALA A 22 16.94 -24.16 43.85
N ALA A 23 17.38 -24.41 42.61
CA ALA A 23 17.59 -23.38 41.61
C ALA A 23 16.26 -22.66 41.34
N CYS A 24 16.14 -21.41 41.76
CA CYS A 24 15.08 -20.53 41.35
C CYS A 24 15.25 -20.21 39.87
N GLY A 25 14.72 -21.08 38.98
CA GLY A 25 14.37 -20.69 37.64
C GLY A 25 13.12 -19.81 37.72
N SER A 26 13.24 -18.55 37.33
CA SER A 26 12.12 -17.65 37.16
C SER A 26 11.29 -18.15 35.98
N ASN A 27 10.36 -19.08 36.24
CA ASN A 27 9.24 -19.30 35.31
C ASN A 27 8.32 -18.08 35.46
N GLU A 28 8.45 -17.11 34.57
CA GLU A 28 7.32 -16.21 34.30
C GLU A 28 6.09 -17.09 33.97
N PRO A 29 4.93 -16.85 34.60
CA PRO A 29 3.73 -17.59 34.26
C PRO A 29 3.38 -17.25 32.81
N THR A 30 3.61 -18.20 31.89
CA THR A 30 3.03 -18.15 30.55
C THR A 30 1.51 -18.03 30.75
N LYS A 31 0.95 -16.86 30.40
CA LYS A 31 -0.50 -16.73 30.30
C LYS A 31 -1.03 -17.88 29.45
N PRO A 32 -2.09 -18.57 29.87
CA PRO A 32 -2.68 -19.64 29.06
C PRO A 32 -3.04 -19.05 27.70
N LYS A 33 -2.67 -19.74 26.61
CA LYS A 33 -3.15 -19.39 25.27
C LYS A 33 -4.68 -19.40 25.36
N ASN A 34 -5.31 -18.28 24.98
CA ASN A 34 -6.75 -18.23 24.85
C ASN A 34 -7.22 -19.36 23.93
N ALA A 35 -8.42 -19.87 24.14
CA ALA A 35 -8.99 -20.87 23.23
C ALA A 35 -9.00 -20.31 21.79
N PRO A 36 -8.82 -21.17 20.76
CA PRO A 36 -8.84 -20.71 19.37
C PRO A 36 -10.10 -19.89 19.09
N GLY A 37 -9.94 -18.75 18.42
CA GLY A 37 -11.06 -17.85 18.09
C GLY A 37 -12.15 -18.57 17.31
N LYS A 38 -13.40 -18.26 17.63
CA LYS A 38 -14.61 -18.84 17.07
C LYS A 38 -15.34 -17.85 16.16
N PRO A 39 -16.21 -18.35 15.25
CA PRO A 39 -17.17 -17.48 14.57
C PRO A 39 -18.07 -16.76 15.58
N GLY A 40 -18.35 -15.48 15.31
CA GLY A 40 -19.17 -14.62 16.18
C GLY A 40 -18.37 -13.54 16.87
N GLY A 41 -19.03 -12.78 17.74
CA GLY A 41 -18.41 -11.71 18.51
C GLY A 41 -18.08 -10.45 17.71
N ALA A 42 -17.33 -9.56 18.36
CA ALA A 42 -16.96 -8.27 17.79
C ALA A 42 -15.49 -7.95 18.09
N TYR A 43 -14.83 -7.29 17.13
CA TYR A 43 -13.48 -6.76 17.31
C TYR A 43 -13.37 -5.35 16.77
N SER A 44 -12.32 -4.64 17.16
CA SER A 44 -12.09 -3.25 16.80
C SER A 44 -10.76 -3.06 16.05
N VAL A 45 -10.78 -2.13 15.09
CA VAL A 45 -9.63 -1.75 14.26
C VAL A 45 -9.37 -0.26 14.44
N ALA A 46 -8.13 0.11 14.75
CA ALA A 46 -7.72 1.51 14.74
C ALA A 46 -7.63 2.02 13.30
N LEU A 47 -8.21 3.19 13.06
CA LEU A 47 -8.27 3.79 11.74
C LEU A 47 -7.98 5.30 11.84
N THR A 48 -7.36 5.88 10.82
CA THR A 48 -7.35 7.32 10.60
C THR A 48 -8.63 7.68 9.85
N GLU A 49 -9.15 8.90 10.04
CA GLU A 49 -10.39 9.35 9.38
C GLU A 49 -10.33 9.13 7.87
N PRO A 50 -11.24 8.33 7.30
CA PRO A 50 -11.38 8.18 5.84
C PRO A 50 -11.81 9.48 5.18
N ASP A 51 -11.49 9.64 3.90
CA ASP A 51 -12.02 10.74 3.08
C ASP A 51 -13.44 10.40 2.58
N HIS A 52 -13.62 9.22 1.99
CA HIS A 52 -14.86 8.72 1.42
C HIS A 52 -15.09 7.25 1.73
N LEU A 53 -16.35 6.79 1.74
CA LEU A 53 -16.74 5.38 1.86
C LEU A 53 -17.49 4.86 0.63
N LEU A 54 -17.37 5.54 -0.50
CA LEU A 54 -17.95 5.11 -1.77
C LEU A 54 -16.84 4.71 -2.75
N PRO A 55 -16.87 3.49 -3.33
CA PRO A 55 -15.95 3.07 -4.39
C PRO A 55 -15.91 4.09 -5.54
N GLY A 56 -14.74 4.32 -6.09
CA GLY A 56 -14.52 5.34 -7.11
C GLY A 56 -14.26 6.76 -6.57
N ARG A 57 -14.77 7.12 -5.40
CA ARG A 57 -14.53 8.46 -4.81
C ARG A 57 -13.20 8.56 -4.05
N THR A 58 -12.53 7.46 -3.80
CA THR A 58 -11.33 7.42 -2.96
C THR A 58 -10.27 6.47 -3.49
N THR A 59 -9.02 6.85 -3.23
CA THR A 59 -7.84 5.99 -3.33
C THR A 59 -7.10 5.89 -1.99
N SER A 60 -7.65 6.51 -0.95
CA SER A 60 -7.09 6.53 0.39
C SER A 60 -7.05 5.13 1.02
N SER A 61 -5.88 4.71 1.50
CA SER A 61 -5.71 3.43 2.18
C SER A 61 -6.60 3.28 3.43
N TYR A 62 -6.98 4.39 4.07
CA TYR A 62 -7.89 4.37 5.22
C TYR A 62 -9.32 4.02 4.81
N SER A 63 -9.80 4.62 3.73
CA SER A 63 -11.10 4.30 3.12
C SER A 63 -11.13 2.86 2.61
N LEU A 64 -10.09 2.44 1.89
CA LEU A 64 -10.00 1.09 1.31
C LEU A 64 -10.10 -0.01 2.38
N GLN A 65 -9.59 0.21 3.59
CA GLN A 65 -9.74 -0.73 4.71
C GLN A 65 -11.21 -0.99 5.09
N VAL A 66 -12.05 0.02 5.03
CA VAL A 66 -13.48 -0.10 5.31
C VAL A 66 -14.22 -0.69 4.10
N LEU A 67 -13.89 -0.21 2.90
CA LEU A 67 -14.50 -0.66 1.65
C LEU A 67 -14.35 -2.15 1.40
N GLN A 68 -13.24 -2.77 1.82
CA GLN A 68 -13.05 -4.23 1.76
C GLN A 68 -14.16 -5.02 2.49
N GLY A 69 -14.73 -4.47 3.57
CA GLY A 69 -15.86 -5.12 4.26
C GLY A 69 -17.17 -4.95 3.51
N LEU A 70 -17.36 -3.79 2.91
CA LEU A 70 -18.64 -3.34 2.34
C LEU A 70 -18.84 -3.78 0.89
N PHE A 71 -17.77 -3.96 0.11
CA PHE A 71 -17.85 -4.16 -1.34
C PHE A 71 -17.02 -5.35 -1.82
N ASP A 72 -17.52 -6.02 -2.85
CA ASP A 72 -16.80 -7.00 -3.66
C ASP A 72 -16.58 -6.43 -5.06
N PRO A 73 -15.34 -6.07 -5.44
CA PRO A 73 -14.99 -5.82 -6.83
C PRO A 73 -15.01 -7.13 -7.65
N PRO A 74 -14.85 -7.09 -8.98
CA PRO A 74 -14.88 -8.30 -9.82
C PRO A 74 -13.83 -9.35 -9.43
N ALA A 75 -12.64 -8.92 -9.03
CA ALA A 75 -11.52 -9.79 -8.67
C ALA A 75 -11.01 -9.49 -7.26
N ALA A 76 -10.18 -10.37 -6.72
CA ALA A 76 -9.38 -10.18 -5.51
C ALA A 76 -7.96 -10.69 -5.75
N LEU A 77 -7.01 -10.21 -4.94
CA LEU A 77 -5.64 -10.73 -4.92
C LEU A 77 -5.49 -11.78 -3.83
N ASP A 78 -4.69 -12.81 -4.09
CA ASP A 78 -4.28 -13.76 -3.06
C ASP A 78 -3.22 -13.09 -2.17
N PRO A 79 -3.43 -12.97 -0.85
CA PRO A 79 -2.49 -12.29 0.04
C PRO A 79 -1.13 -12.99 0.17
N LYS A 80 -1.00 -14.23 -0.32
CA LYS A 80 0.26 -14.98 -0.24
C LYS A 80 1.21 -14.68 -1.40
N ASN A 81 0.68 -14.40 -2.59
CA ASN A 81 1.49 -14.32 -3.81
C ASN A 81 0.99 -13.30 -4.84
N GLY A 82 -0.03 -12.50 -4.52
CA GLY A 82 -0.59 -11.50 -5.43
C GLY A 82 -1.32 -12.04 -6.65
N SER A 83 -1.58 -13.36 -6.73
CA SER A 83 -2.31 -13.92 -7.87
C SER A 83 -3.77 -13.49 -7.87
N VAL A 84 -4.30 -13.22 -9.06
CA VAL A 84 -5.68 -12.75 -9.23
C VAL A 84 -6.67 -13.90 -9.12
N LYS A 85 -7.74 -13.71 -8.35
CA LYS A 85 -8.82 -14.68 -8.17
C LYS A 85 -10.18 -14.03 -8.41
N PRO A 86 -11.16 -14.76 -8.95
CA PRO A 86 -12.54 -14.28 -9.03
C PRO A 86 -13.13 -13.96 -7.65
N LEU A 87 -13.87 -12.83 -7.55
CA LEU A 87 -14.60 -12.42 -6.34
C LEU A 87 -16.08 -12.20 -6.67
N ALA A 88 -16.51 -11.00 -7.10
CA ALA A 88 -17.87 -10.81 -7.60
C ALA A 88 -18.04 -11.44 -9.00
N ALA A 89 -17.03 -11.39 -9.86
CA ALA A 89 -17.00 -12.19 -11.06
C ALA A 89 -16.78 -13.67 -10.71
N VAL A 90 -17.29 -14.57 -11.54
CA VAL A 90 -17.03 -16.02 -11.47
C VAL A 90 -15.98 -16.44 -12.51
N SER A 91 -15.85 -15.67 -13.59
CA SER A 91 -14.82 -15.86 -14.62
C SER A 91 -14.66 -14.61 -15.48
N TRP A 92 -13.55 -14.58 -16.20
CA TRP A 92 -13.29 -13.64 -17.30
C TRP A 92 -12.55 -14.35 -18.42
N SER A 93 -12.68 -13.83 -19.62
CA SER A 93 -12.00 -14.37 -20.81
C SER A 93 -11.70 -13.26 -21.82
N THR A 94 -10.64 -13.47 -22.57
CA THR A 94 -10.22 -12.65 -23.71
C THR A 94 -9.45 -13.50 -24.69
N THR A 95 -9.35 -13.07 -25.95
CA THR A 95 -8.51 -13.69 -26.98
C THR A 95 -7.40 -12.76 -27.45
N ASP A 96 -7.47 -11.48 -27.13
CA ASP A 96 -6.60 -10.42 -27.65
C ASP A 96 -6.12 -9.43 -26.60
N ASN A 97 -6.47 -9.64 -25.31
CA ASN A 97 -6.25 -8.71 -24.21
C ASN A 97 -6.87 -7.31 -24.42
N ILE A 98 -7.74 -7.12 -25.40
CA ILE A 98 -8.49 -5.89 -25.69
C ILE A 98 -9.95 -6.05 -25.30
N VAL A 99 -10.60 -7.13 -25.77
CA VAL A 99 -12.00 -7.40 -25.48
C VAL A 99 -12.10 -8.46 -24.40
N TRP A 100 -12.57 -8.04 -23.24
CA TRP A 100 -12.76 -8.88 -22.07
C TRP A 100 -14.22 -9.15 -21.82
N THR A 101 -14.58 -10.40 -21.55
CA THR A 101 -15.92 -10.79 -21.14
C THR A 101 -15.88 -11.21 -19.67
N LEU A 102 -16.59 -10.47 -18.82
CA LEU A 102 -16.71 -10.73 -17.39
C LEU A 102 -18.05 -11.38 -17.10
N LYS A 103 -18.06 -12.50 -16.37
CA LYS A 103 -19.29 -13.15 -15.89
C LYS A 103 -19.41 -12.98 -14.39
N PHE A 104 -20.52 -12.43 -13.93
CA PHE A 104 -20.78 -12.20 -12.52
C PHE A 104 -21.64 -13.31 -11.92
N ARG A 105 -21.57 -13.45 -10.60
CA ARG A 105 -22.35 -14.41 -9.83
C ARG A 105 -23.84 -14.02 -9.86
N SER A 106 -24.71 -14.95 -10.28
CA SER A 106 -26.15 -14.76 -10.23
C SER A 106 -26.70 -14.82 -8.82
N GLY A 107 -27.86 -14.20 -8.57
CA GLY A 107 -28.57 -14.22 -7.29
C GLY A 107 -27.88 -13.48 -6.14
N THR A 108 -26.91 -12.64 -6.42
CA THR A 108 -26.30 -11.73 -5.46
C THR A 108 -27.12 -10.45 -5.32
N THR A 109 -27.14 -9.89 -4.12
CA THR A 109 -27.88 -8.66 -3.81
C THR A 109 -26.96 -7.66 -3.11
N PHE A 110 -27.27 -6.40 -3.24
CA PHE A 110 -26.79 -5.36 -2.36
C PHE A 110 -27.39 -5.53 -0.95
N HIS A 111 -26.84 -4.80 0.02
CA HIS A 111 -27.30 -4.85 1.42
C HIS A 111 -28.77 -4.45 1.62
N ASN A 112 -29.36 -3.70 0.68
CA ASN A 112 -30.76 -3.28 0.67
C ASN A 112 -31.69 -4.28 -0.06
N GLY A 113 -31.15 -5.39 -0.58
CA GLY A 113 -31.91 -6.41 -1.31
C GLY A 113 -32.04 -6.15 -2.82
N GLU A 114 -31.59 -5.01 -3.35
CA GLU A 114 -31.50 -4.76 -4.80
C GLU A 114 -30.53 -5.76 -5.44
N LYS A 115 -30.86 -6.28 -6.63
CA LYS A 115 -29.99 -7.24 -7.33
C LYS A 115 -28.69 -6.58 -7.79
N VAL A 116 -27.58 -7.30 -7.63
CA VAL A 116 -26.30 -6.96 -8.27
C VAL A 116 -26.29 -7.54 -9.69
N THR A 117 -26.15 -6.70 -10.69
CA THR A 117 -26.17 -7.08 -12.10
C THR A 117 -24.97 -6.53 -12.85
N ALA A 118 -24.71 -6.99 -14.07
CA ALA A 118 -23.69 -6.42 -14.94
C ALA A 118 -23.89 -4.91 -15.18
N ALA A 119 -25.14 -4.46 -15.21
CA ALA A 119 -25.46 -3.03 -15.32
C ALA A 119 -25.02 -2.24 -14.08
N SER A 120 -25.12 -2.83 -12.87
CA SER A 120 -24.66 -2.17 -11.62
C SER A 120 -23.16 -1.86 -11.64
N PHE A 121 -22.35 -2.72 -12.27
CA PHE A 121 -20.92 -2.46 -12.52
C PHE A 121 -20.72 -1.39 -13.58
N ALA A 122 -21.39 -1.50 -14.74
CA ALA A 122 -21.25 -0.54 -15.82
C ALA A 122 -21.64 0.88 -15.40
N ASP A 123 -22.74 1.03 -14.66
CA ASP A 123 -23.22 2.32 -14.17
C ASP A 123 -22.23 2.94 -13.15
N ALA A 124 -21.69 2.13 -12.22
CA ALA A 124 -20.68 2.57 -11.28
C ALA A 124 -19.40 3.03 -11.98
N TRP A 125 -18.92 2.27 -12.97
CA TRP A 125 -17.70 2.61 -13.72
C TRP A 125 -17.88 3.85 -14.58
N ASN A 126 -19.05 4.04 -15.18
CA ASN A 126 -19.39 5.26 -15.91
C ASN A 126 -19.38 6.49 -14.99
N ALA A 127 -19.95 6.36 -13.77
CA ALA A 127 -19.95 7.44 -12.79
C ALA A 127 -18.54 7.79 -12.33
N ALA A 128 -17.68 6.79 -12.07
CA ALA A 128 -16.30 7.01 -11.64
C ALA A 128 -15.43 7.58 -12.78
N ALA A 129 -15.64 7.15 -14.03
CA ALA A 129 -14.90 7.64 -15.18
C ALA A 129 -15.32 9.05 -15.65
N TYR A 130 -16.49 9.55 -15.24
CA TYR A 130 -17.01 10.83 -15.71
C TYR A 130 -16.28 11.99 -15.01
N GLY A 131 -15.44 12.72 -15.76
CA GLY A 131 -14.57 13.79 -15.26
C GLY A 131 -15.25 14.82 -14.36
N PRO A 132 -16.45 15.37 -14.72
CA PRO A 132 -17.13 16.34 -13.87
C PRO A 132 -17.57 15.86 -12.49
N ASN A 133 -17.58 14.55 -12.24
CA ASN A 133 -17.82 14.02 -10.90
C ASN A 133 -16.61 14.21 -9.97
N ALA A 134 -15.42 14.44 -10.52
CA ALA A 134 -14.15 14.63 -9.81
C ALA A 134 -13.86 13.54 -8.77
N TRP A 135 -14.13 12.28 -9.12
CA TRP A 135 -13.84 11.15 -8.25
C TRP A 135 -12.37 10.76 -8.34
N ASP A 136 -11.70 10.61 -7.21
CA ASP A 136 -10.25 10.39 -7.11
C ASP A 136 -9.75 9.14 -7.85
N ALA A 137 -10.57 8.08 -7.92
CA ALA A 137 -10.24 6.85 -8.62
C ALA A 137 -10.56 6.88 -10.13
N ASN A 138 -10.89 8.04 -10.69
CA ASN A 138 -11.25 8.21 -12.11
C ASN A 138 -10.21 7.59 -13.06
N TYR A 139 -8.92 7.80 -12.81
CA TYR A 139 -7.82 7.36 -13.68
C TYR A 139 -7.72 5.83 -13.86
N TYR A 140 -8.26 5.02 -12.94
CA TYR A 140 -8.29 3.55 -13.11
C TYR A 140 -9.07 3.10 -14.33
N PHE A 141 -10.01 3.92 -14.81
CA PHE A 141 -10.83 3.62 -15.99
C PHE A 141 -10.18 4.09 -17.29
N ALA A 142 -9.01 4.73 -17.24
CA ALA A 142 -8.32 5.31 -18.40
C ALA A 142 -8.01 4.31 -19.52
N GLN A 143 -7.86 3.03 -19.19
CA GLN A 143 -7.63 1.96 -20.17
C GLN A 143 -8.89 1.55 -20.94
N ILE A 144 -10.10 1.91 -20.47
CA ILE A 144 -11.36 1.53 -21.12
C ILE A 144 -11.67 2.48 -22.30
N LYS A 145 -12.05 1.90 -23.43
CA LYS A 145 -12.42 2.67 -24.64
C LYS A 145 -13.53 3.68 -24.33
N GLY A 146 -13.34 4.90 -24.78
CA GLY A 146 -14.28 6.00 -24.58
C GLY A 146 -13.99 6.86 -23.35
N TYR A 147 -12.98 6.53 -22.53
CA TYR A 147 -12.63 7.30 -21.35
C TYR A 147 -12.35 8.78 -21.67
N ASP A 148 -11.59 9.07 -22.74
CA ASP A 148 -11.21 10.45 -23.08
C ASP A 148 -12.42 11.32 -23.46
N ALA A 149 -13.50 10.69 -23.93
CA ALA A 149 -14.76 11.38 -24.21
C ALA A 149 -15.52 11.79 -22.92
N LEU A 150 -15.28 11.08 -21.80
CA LEU A 150 -15.85 11.37 -20.49
C LEU A 150 -14.96 12.30 -19.67
N ASN A 151 -13.66 12.20 -19.90
CA ASN A 151 -12.62 12.90 -19.12
C ASN A 151 -11.56 13.49 -20.07
N PRO A 152 -11.90 14.55 -20.81
CA PRO A 152 -10.95 15.18 -21.73
C PRO A 152 -9.77 15.79 -20.98
N SER A 153 -8.57 15.67 -21.57
CA SER A 153 -7.33 16.18 -20.97
C SER A 153 -7.08 17.67 -21.21
N GLU A 154 -7.81 18.28 -22.17
CA GLU A 154 -7.68 19.70 -22.49
C GLU A 154 -8.37 20.54 -21.42
N GLU A 155 -7.74 21.62 -20.99
CA GLU A 155 -8.30 22.59 -20.06
C GLU A 155 -9.59 23.18 -20.64
N ASP A 156 -10.66 23.26 -19.86
CA ASP A 156 -11.99 23.74 -20.23
C ASP A 156 -12.78 22.85 -21.25
N ALA A 157 -12.24 21.74 -21.71
CA ALA A 157 -12.99 20.83 -22.58
C ALA A 157 -14.13 20.15 -21.82
N LYS A 158 -15.32 20.17 -22.41
CA LYS A 158 -16.49 19.48 -21.84
C LYS A 158 -16.56 18.04 -22.33
N PRO A 159 -16.95 17.08 -21.46
CA PRO A 159 -17.21 15.73 -21.89
C PRO A 159 -18.17 15.67 -23.07
N SER A 160 -17.81 14.90 -24.10
CA SER A 160 -18.65 14.65 -25.28
C SER A 160 -19.55 13.41 -25.11
N ALA A 161 -19.35 12.63 -24.05
CA ALA A 161 -20.14 11.46 -23.69
C ALA A 161 -20.37 11.39 -22.19
N ARG A 162 -21.31 10.54 -21.75
CA ARG A 162 -21.59 10.24 -20.34
C ARG A 162 -21.33 8.78 -19.97
N THR A 163 -21.04 7.93 -20.96
CA THR A 163 -20.80 6.51 -20.78
C THR A 163 -19.58 6.07 -21.59
N LEU A 164 -18.81 5.16 -21.01
CA LEU A 164 -17.67 4.53 -21.65
C LEU A 164 -18.16 3.69 -22.85
N SER A 165 -17.74 4.01 -24.05
CA SER A 165 -18.12 3.27 -25.27
C SER A 165 -17.58 1.83 -25.28
N GLY A 166 -16.61 1.53 -24.42
CA GLY A 166 -16.06 0.19 -24.22
C GLY A 166 -16.89 -0.72 -23.34
N LEU A 167 -17.94 -0.25 -22.68
CA LEU A 167 -18.80 -1.08 -21.83
C LEU A 167 -20.06 -1.53 -22.58
N LYS A 168 -20.32 -2.83 -22.56
CA LYS A 168 -21.53 -3.42 -23.16
C LYS A 168 -22.10 -4.48 -22.23
N VAL A 169 -23.25 -4.21 -21.66
CA VAL A 169 -24.03 -5.19 -20.90
C VAL A 169 -24.66 -6.16 -21.91
N LEU A 170 -24.27 -7.44 -21.86
CA LEU A 170 -24.76 -8.47 -22.77
C LEU A 170 -26.03 -9.13 -22.20
N ASP A 171 -26.05 -9.36 -20.89
CA ASP A 171 -27.19 -9.88 -20.12
C ASP A 171 -27.08 -9.46 -18.66
N GLU A 172 -27.97 -9.96 -17.78
CA GLU A 172 -28.02 -9.61 -16.35
C GLU A 172 -26.69 -9.89 -15.62
N THR A 173 -25.90 -10.86 -16.08
CA THR A 173 -24.67 -11.34 -15.43
C THR A 173 -23.40 -11.15 -16.27
N THR A 174 -23.51 -10.66 -17.49
CA THR A 174 -22.37 -10.61 -18.41
C THR A 174 -22.10 -9.18 -18.88
N LEU A 175 -20.89 -8.69 -18.59
CA LEU A 175 -20.36 -7.41 -19.04
C LEU A 175 -19.19 -7.66 -20.00
N GLN A 176 -19.25 -7.08 -21.19
CA GLN A 176 -18.14 -7.00 -22.11
C GLN A 176 -17.44 -5.65 -21.93
N VAL A 177 -16.12 -5.68 -21.82
CA VAL A 177 -15.26 -4.50 -21.65
C VAL A 177 -14.26 -4.46 -22.79
N THR A 178 -14.26 -3.37 -23.55
CA THR A 178 -13.29 -3.12 -24.62
C THR A 178 -12.28 -2.08 -24.13
N LEU A 179 -11.00 -2.41 -24.15
CA LEU A 179 -9.90 -1.53 -23.77
C LEU A 179 -9.41 -0.73 -25.00
N LYS A 180 -8.64 0.34 -24.77
CA LYS A 180 -8.02 1.17 -25.81
C LYS A 180 -6.87 0.43 -26.53
N ALA A 181 -6.15 -0.43 -25.79
CA ALA A 181 -5.01 -1.21 -26.26
C ALA A 181 -4.96 -2.56 -25.52
N PRO A 182 -4.17 -3.53 -25.99
CA PRO A 182 -4.00 -4.79 -25.29
C PRO A 182 -3.46 -4.57 -23.87
N PHE A 183 -4.15 -5.16 -22.86
CA PHE A 183 -3.73 -5.06 -21.47
C PHE A 183 -4.01 -6.36 -20.70
N GLY A 184 -3.02 -7.26 -20.68
CA GLY A 184 -3.12 -8.57 -20.04
C GLY A 184 -3.23 -8.52 -18.50
N GLN A 185 -2.89 -7.37 -17.89
CA GLN A 185 -3.01 -7.14 -16.45
C GLN A 185 -4.43 -6.68 -16.03
N PHE A 186 -5.36 -6.53 -16.96
CA PHE A 186 -6.70 -6.02 -16.67
C PHE A 186 -7.44 -6.75 -15.53
N PRO A 187 -7.38 -8.09 -15.42
CA PRO A 187 -7.99 -8.78 -14.27
C PRO A 187 -7.39 -8.38 -12.92
N MET A 188 -6.10 -8.02 -12.88
CA MET A 188 -5.43 -7.54 -11.67
C MET A 188 -5.94 -6.16 -11.28
N LEU A 189 -6.10 -5.26 -12.26
CA LEU A 189 -6.71 -3.94 -12.07
C LEU A 189 -8.14 -4.05 -11.51
N LEU A 190 -8.92 -5.04 -11.97
CA LEU A 190 -10.29 -5.31 -11.49
C LEU A 190 -10.38 -5.71 -10.00
N SER A 191 -9.27 -5.96 -9.32
CA SER A 191 -9.25 -6.20 -7.87
C SER A 191 -9.34 -4.91 -7.04
N PHE A 192 -9.13 -3.76 -7.66
CA PHE A 192 -9.21 -2.49 -6.96
C PHE A 192 -10.67 -2.15 -6.61
N PRO A 193 -10.95 -1.66 -5.38
CA PRO A 193 -12.32 -1.38 -4.94
C PRO A 193 -13.12 -0.42 -5.83
N ALA A 194 -12.47 0.48 -6.58
CA ALA A 194 -13.14 1.38 -7.51
C ALA A 194 -13.98 0.64 -8.56
N PHE A 195 -13.64 -0.62 -8.88
CA PHE A 195 -14.39 -1.47 -9.80
C PHE A 195 -15.59 -2.20 -9.18
N ALA A 196 -15.88 -1.98 -7.90
CA ALA A 196 -17.06 -2.56 -7.27
C ALA A 196 -18.36 -1.98 -7.87
N PRO A 197 -19.48 -2.73 -7.81
CA PRO A 197 -20.77 -2.26 -8.28
C PRO A 197 -21.40 -1.28 -7.28
N LEU A 198 -22.27 -0.43 -7.77
CA LEU A 198 -23.08 0.47 -6.94
C LEU A 198 -24.57 0.26 -7.23
N PRO A 199 -25.45 0.37 -6.21
CA PRO A 199 -26.90 0.43 -6.43
C PRO A 199 -27.26 1.77 -7.10
N LYS A 200 -28.38 1.81 -7.83
CA LYS A 200 -28.80 3.02 -8.56
C LYS A 200 -28.92 4.26 -7.68
N ALA A 201 -29.35 4.10 -6.44
CA ALA A 201 -29.46 5.20 -5.49
C ALA A 201 -28.10 5.87 -5.20
N ALA A 202 -27.01 5.08 -5.15
CA ALA A 202 -25.68 5.60 -4.87
C ALA A 202 -25.08 6.41 -6.04
N THR A 203 -25.35 6.02 -7.28
CA THR A 203 -24.93 6.81 -8.46
C THR A 203 -25.78 8.07 -8.65
N ALA A 204 -27.06 8.04 -8.21
CA ALA A 204 -27.95 9.19 -8.27
C ALA A 204 -27.66 10.24 -7.18
N ASN A 205 -27.25 9.83 -5.99
CA ASN A 205 -26.90 10.71 -4.87
C ASN A 205 -25.66 10.17 -4.13
N PRO A 206 -24.45 10.39 -4.69
CA PRO A 206 -23.22 9.85 -4.13
C PRO A 206 -22.87 10.41 -2.75
N ASP A 207 -23.26 11.65 -2.43
CA ASP A 207 -22.95 12.25 -1.12
C ASP A 207 -23.74 11.58 0.00
N ALA A 208 -25.02 11.28 -0.22
CA ALA A 208 -25.83 10.53 0.75
C ALA A 208 -25.34 9.08 0.89
N ALA A 209 -24.94 8.45 -0.22
CA ALA A 209 -24.41 7.11 -0.25
C ALA A 209 -23.05 6.98 0.46
N ASP A 210 -22.27 8.04 0.48
CA ASP A 210 -20.94 8.06 1.11
C ASP A 210 -21.02 7.99 2.66
N VAL A 211 -22.09 8.49 3.23
CA VAL A 211 -22.31 8.47 4.70
C VAL A 211 -22.82 7.11 5.18
N ALA A 212 -23.65 6.45 4.38
CA ALA A 212 -24.24 5.15 4.69
C ALA A 212 -24.23 4.23 3.46
N PRO A 213 -23.03 3.75 3.05
CA PRO A 213 -22.86 3.01 1.81
C PRO A 213 -23.60 1.68 1.82
N ILE A 214 -24.28 1.40 0.68
CA ILE A 214 -24.96 0.15 0.40
C ILE A 214 -24.08 -0.64 -0.57
N GLY A 215 -23.40 -1.63 -0.07
CA GLY A 215 -22.49 -2.47 -0.84
C GLY A 215 -23.04 -3.86 -1.14
N ASN A 216 -22.19 -4.69 -1.75
CA ASN A 216 -22.43 -6.09 -2.09
C ASN A 216 -21.51 -7.06 -1.31
N GLY A 217 -20.77 -6.55 -0.32
CA GLY A 217 -19.77 -7.28 0.45
C GLY A 217 -20.32 -8.08 1.63
N PRO A 218 -19.42 -8.79 2.37
CA PRO A 218 -19.82 -9.67 3.49
C PRO A 218 -20.26 -8.93 4.74
N TYR A 219 -19.94 -7.65 4.86
CA TYR A 219 -20.40 -6.77 5.93
C TYR A 219 -21.19 -5.60 5.34
N ARG A 220 -22.14 -5.10 6.12
CA ARG A 220 -22.89 -3.87 5.84
C ARG A 220 -22.61 -2.83 6.90
N ILE A 221 -22.78 -1.56 6.57
CA ILE A 221 -22.71 -0.50 7.57
C ILE A 221 -23.86 -0.68 8.59
N ASP A 222 -23.53 -0.52 9.87
CA ASP A 222 -24.46 -0.55 10.98
C ASP A 222 -24.69 0.87 11.52
N GLY A 223 -25.77 1.48 11.07
CA GLY A 223 -26.03 2.90 11.24
C GLY A 223 -25.42 3.74 10.11
N ALA A 224 -24.63 4.71 10.48
CA ALA A 224 -23.93 5.62 9.56
C ALA A 224 -22.49 5.88 10.03
N TRP A 225 -21.69 6.44 9.16
CA TRP A 225 -20.35 6.92 9.53
C TRP A 225 -20.45 8.10 10.50
N GLU A 226 -19.99 7.91 11.72
CA GLU A 226 -19.85 8.94 12.74
C GLU A 226 -18.46 9.60 12.58
N ARG A 227 -18.41 10.72 11.87
CA ARG A 227 -17.17 11.44 11.53
C ARG A 227 -16.30 11.69 12.76
N ASN A 228 -15.00 11.46 12.64
CA ASN A 228 -13.99 11.60 13.69
C ASN A 228 -14.23 10.72 14.94
N GLN A 229 -15.11 9.73 14.87
CA GLN A 229 -15.43 8.85 15.99
C GLN A 229 -15.31 7.38 15.60
N LYS A 230 -16.19 6.89 14.74
CA LYS A 230 -16.24 5.46 14.40
C LYS A 230 -17.04 5.16 13.13
N ILE A 231 -16.73 3.99 12.57
CA ILE A 231 -17.53 3.32 11.55
C ILE A 231 -17.80 1.91 12.06
N ARG A 232 -19.05 1.50 12.04
CA ARG A 232 -19.45 0.18 12.51
C ARG A 232 -19.96 -0.67 11.37
N LEU A 233 -19.46 -1.89 11.26
CA LEU A 233 -19.90 -2.86 10.27
C LEU A 233 -20.53 -4.06 10.98
N ALA A 234 -21.67 -4.52 10.47
CA ALA A 234 -22.33 -5.74 10.90
C ALA A 234 -22.29 -6.79 9.78
N LYS A 235 -22.15 -8.06 10.16
CA LYS A 235 -22.19 -9.19 9.23
C LYS A 235 -23.48 -9.18 8.41
N PHE A 236 -23.35 -9.32 7.10
CA PHE A 236 -24.49 -9.40 6.19
C PHE A 236 -24.89 -10.86 5.95
N THR A 237 -25.98 -11.29 6.56
CA THR A 237 -26.48 -12.68 6.46
C THR A 237 -26.98 -13.05 5.06
N GLY A 238 -27.33 -12.04 4.24
CA GLY A 238 -27.72 -12.21 2.83
C GLY A 238 -26.57 -12.40 1.86
N TYR A 239 -25.32 -12.29 2.32
CA TYR A 239 -24.14 -12.41 1.46
C TYR A 239 -24.06 -13.79 0.78
N ARG A 240 -23.81 -13.79 -0.55
CA ARG A 240 -23.71 -14.99 -1.40
C ARG A 240 -22.36 -15.12 -2.12
N GLY A 241 -21.40 -14.24 -1.83
CA GLY A 241 -20.05 -14.29 -2.37
C GLY A 241 -19.18 -15.38 -1.72
N PRO A 242 -17.92 -15.52 -2.16
CA PRO A 242 -17.01 -16.58 -1.70
C PRO A 242 -16.38 -16.32 -0.32
N ARG A 243 -16.41 -15.09 0.18
CA ARG A 243 -15.85 -14.73 1.49
C ARG A 243 -16.74 -15.24 2.62
N LYS A 244 -16.14 -15.55 3.77
CA LYS A 244 -16.89 -16.07 4.92
C LYS A 244 -16.62 -15.18 6.13
N PRO A 245 -17.46 -14.18 6.40
CA PRO A 245 -17.27 -13.31 7.55
C PRO A 245 -17.39 -14.09 8.84
N MET A 246 -16.33 -14.12 9.64
CA MET A 246 -16.25 -14.88 10.87
C MET A 246 -16.82 -14.10 12.04
N ALA A 247 -16.42 -12.85 12.25
CA ALA A 247 -16.96 -11.99 13.30
C ALA A 247 -18.34 -11.43 12.91
N ASP A 248 -19.18 -11.17 13.91
CA ASP A 248 -20.51 -10.59 13.70
C ASP A 248 -20.45 -9.08 13.50
N ARG A 249 -19.43 -8.42 14.07
CA ARG A 249 -19.26 -6.98 14.00
C ARG A 249 -17.78 -6.58 13.94
N VAL A 250 -17.51 -5.51 13.19
CA VAL A 250 -16.21 -4.82 13.13
C VAL A 250 -16.43 -3.35 13.48
N ASP A 251 -15.74 -2.86 14.52
CA ASP A 251 -15.80 -1.48 14.97
C ASP A 251 -14.50 -0.76 14.57
N PHE A 252 -14.51 0.08 13.54
CA PHE A 252 -13.39 0.98 13.24
C PHE A 252 -13.47 2.17 14.20
N LYS A 253 -12.41 2.35 15.00
CA LYS A 253 -12.24 3.49 15.92
C LYS A 253 -11.29 4.48 15.31
N ILE A 254 -11.72 5.74 15.20
CA ILE A 254 -10.97 6.78 14.50
C ILE A 254 -10.03 7.48 15.46
N TYR A 255 -8.77 7.58 15.07
CA TYR A 255 -7.71 8.26 15.81
C TYR A 255 -7.01 9.29 14.92
N THR A 256 -6.70 10.44 15.50
CA THR A 256 -5.97 11.53 14.81
C THR A 256 -4.47 11.31 14.79
N SER A 257 -3.94 10.41 15.64
CA SER A 257 -2.51 10.10 15.75
C SER A 257 -2.31 8.59 15.87
N ARG A 258 -1.32 8.07 15.15
CA ARG A 258 -0.91 6.66 15.22
C ARG A 258 -0.31 6.29 16.57
N GLU A 259 0.34 7.24 17.25
CA GLU A 259 0.89 7.08 18.57
C GLU A 259 -0.22 6.89 19.61
N THR A 260 -1.30 7.65 19.51
CA THR A 260 -2.51 7.45 20.33
C THR A 260 -3.12 6.08 20.07
N ALA A 261 -3.30 5.70 18.79
CA ALA A 261 -3.83 4.39 18.42
C ALA A 261 -2.96 3.24 18.96
N PHE A 262 -1.63 3.40 18.96
CA PHE A 262 -0.72 2.41 19.54
C PHE A 262 -0.86 2.31 21.07
N THR A 263 -1.04 3.43 21.76
CA THR A 263 -1.31 3.45 23.21
C THR A 263 -2.65 2.77 23.53
N GLU A 264 -3.68 3.00 22.74
CA GLU A 264 -4.99 2.36 22.88
C GLU A 264 -4.95 0.85 22.62
N LEU A 265 -4.12 0.38 21.67
CA LEU A 265 -3.85 -1.04 21.49
C LEU A 265 -3.15 -1.66 22.71
N GLN A 266 -2.17 -0.97 23.30
CA GLN A 266 -1.51 -1.44 24.52
C GLN A 266 -2.47 -1.52 25.72
N ALA A 267 -3.41 -0.60 25.81
CA ALA A 267 -4.43 -0.57 26.84
C ALA A 267 -5.56 -1.61 26.62
N GLY A 268 -5.58 -2.30 25.46
CA GLY A 268 -6.64 -3.25 25.10
C GLY A 268 -7.97 -2.58 24.68
N ASN A 269 -7.95 -1.27 24.38
CA ASN A 269 -9.11 -0.52 23.93
C ASN A 269 -9.39 -0.68 22.42
N VAL A 270 -8.42 -1.18 21.67
CA VAL A 270 -8.55 -1.54 20.25
C VAL A 270 -7.84 -2.87 20.01
N ASP A 271 -8.33 -3.67 19.05
CA ASP A 271 -7.82 -5.02 18.83
C ASP A 271 -6.76 -5.08 17.72
N VAL A 272 -6.82 -4.20 16.72
CA VAL A 272 -5.88 -4.19 15.59
C VAL A 272 -5.39 -2.79 15.31
N LEU A 273 -4.08 -2.66 15.13
CA LEU A 273 -3.43 -1.50 14.53
C LEU A 273 -2.69 -1.96 13.27
N THR A 274 -3.15 -1.55 12.10
CA THR A 274 -2.60 -1.95 10.79
C THR A 274 -1.29 -1.22 10.45
N THR A 275 -1.00 -0.10 11.13
CA THR A 275 0.22 0.69 10.92
C THR A 275 0.80 1.14 12.27
N VAL A 276 1.73 0.34 12.83
CA VAL A 276 2.50 0.71 14.02
C VAL A 276 3.55 1.76 13.62
N PRO A 277 3.71 2.87 14.37
CA PRO A 277 4.75 3.85 14.10
C PRO A 277 6.15 3.22 14.14
N ALA A 278 7.04 3.58 13.22
CA ALA A 278 8.40 3.01 13.14
C ALA A 278 9.20 3.18 14.44
N ALA A 279 9.01 4.31 15.12
CA ALA A 279 9.64 4.57 16.42
C ALA A 279 9.23 3.55 17.52
N ASN A 280 8.03 2.97 17.40
CA ASN A 280 7.50 2.01 18.37
C ASN A 280 7.78 0.54 18.00
N SER A 281 8.49 0.26 16.91
CA SER A 281 8.75 -1.09 16.39
C SER A 281 9.34 -2.04 17.43
N ALA A 282 10.41 -1.63 18.11
CA ALA A 282 11.06 -2.45 19.13
C ALA A 282 10.15 -2.72 20.34
N GLN A 283 9.35 -1.73 20.75
CA GLN A 283 8.38 -1.86 21.82
C GLN A 283 7.24 -2.80 21.42
N ALA A 284 6.70 -2.64 20.20
CA ALA A 284 5.64 -3.49 19.67
C ALA A 284 6.08 -4.96 19.59
N LYS A 285 7.29 -5.21 19.09
CA LYS A 285 7.86 -6.57 19.05
C LYS A 285 7.95 -7.20 20.44
N ARG A 286 8.37 -6.44 21.46
CA ARG A 286 8.46 -6.94 22.84
C ARG A 286 7.10 -7.22 23.45
N LEU A 287 6.10 -6.35 23.23
CA LEU A 287 4.77 -6.43 23.84
C LEU A 287 3.86 -7.47 23.17
N PHE A 288 3.91 -7.53 21.86
CA PHE A 288 2.98 -8.35 21.08
C PHE A 288 3.60 -9.67 20.57
N GLY A 289 4.94 -9.80 20.54
CA GLY A 289 5.61 -11.03 20.11
C GLY A 289 5.20 -11.49 18.72
N GLU A 290 4.59 -12.67 18.61
CA GLU A 290 4.07 -13.22 17.34
C GLU A 290 2.86 -12.43 16.77
N ARG A 291 2.23 -11.60 17.58
CA ARG A 291 1.13 -10.71 17.18
C ARG A 291 1.62 -9.34 16.70
N PHE A 292 2.91 -9.20 16.46
CA PHE A 292 3.54 -8.09 15.77
C PHE A 292 4.14 -8.59 14.46
N SER A 293 3.76 -7.99 13.35
CA SER A 293 4.21 -8.36 12.01
C SER A 293 4.91 -7.20 11.32
N ILE A 294 6.03 -7.49 10.67
CA ILE A 294 6.69 -6.60 9.70
C ILE A 294 6.65 -7.31 8.37
N ARG A 295 6.15 -6.65 7.34
CA ARG A 295 6.03 -7.22 5.99
C ARG A 295 6.35 -6.18 4.92
N PRO A 296 6.75 -6.61 3.71
CA PRO A 296 6.91 -5.70 2.59
C PRO A 296 5.64 -4.89 2.33
N SER A 297 5.81 -3.63 2.00
CA SER A 297 4.79 -2.74 1.46
C SER A 297 4.99 -2.58 -0.05
N GLY A 298 3.93 -2.34 -0.81
CA GLY A 298 4.06 -1.99 -2.22
C GLY A 298 4.63 -0.60 -2.47
N THR A 299 5.15 0.07 -1.44
CA THR A 299 5.67 1.43 -1.53
C THR A 299 7.19 1.42 -1.62
N MET A 300 7.73 2.23 -2.55
CA MET A 300 9.15 2.52 -2.64
C MET A 300 9.41 4.02 -2.70
N ASP A 301 10.51 4.47 -2.10
CA ASP A 301 11.03 5.81 -2.31
C ASP A 301 12.15 5.82 -3.36
N TYR A 302 12.19 6.93 -4.11
CA TYR A 302 13.16 7.22 -5.15
C TYR A 302 13.68 8.65 -5.01
N LEU A 303 14.88 8.87 -5.54
CA LEU A 303 15.36 10.20 -5.87
C LEU A 303 15.22 10.38 -7.38
N GLY A 304 14.24 11.16 -7.83
CA GLY A 304 14.04 11.49 -9.23
C GLY A 304 15.03 12.55 -9.71
N LEU A 305 15.46 12.46 -10.95
CA LEU A 305 16.45 13.35 -11.56
C LEU A 305 15.86 14.04 -12.79
N PRO A 306 16.00 15.38 -12.94
CA PRO A 306 15.52 16.10 -14.12
C PRO A 306 16.47 15.89 -15.30
N VAL A 307 16.32 14.79 -16.04
CA VAL A 307 17.29 14.41 -17.10
C VAL A 307 17.33 15.34 -18.30
N LYS A 308 16.35 16.24 -18.43
CA LYS A 308 16.36 17.32 -19.44
C LYS A 308 17.25 18.49 -19.05
N ASP A 309 17.60 18.65 -17.77
CA ASP A 309 18.61 19.59 -17.34
C ASP A 309 19.99 19.03 -17.78
N PRO A 310 20.80 19.79 -18.57
CA PRO A 310 22.09 19.32 -19.08
C PRO A 310 23.04 18.79 -18.00
N ARG A 311 22.93 19.29 -16.77
CA ARG A 311 23.74 18.84 -15.63
C ARG A 311 23.47 17.40 -15.23
N PHE A 312 22.26 16.87 -15.53
CA PHE A 312 21.85 15.49 -15.23
C PHE A 312 21.70 14.62 -16.48
N ALA A 313 22.09 15.11 -17.67
CA ALA A 313 21.93 14.38 -18.93
C ALA A 313 22.84 13.14 -19.03
N ASP A 314 24.03 13.18 -18.45
CA ASP A 314 24.96 12.05 -18.44
C ASP A 314 24.55 10.98 -17.43
N SER A 315 24.29 9.75 -17.91
CA SER A 315 23.93 8.62 -17.04
C SER A 315 25.04 8.22 -16.08
N ARG A 316 26.32 8.52 -16.38
CA ARG A 316 27.45 8.26 -15.48
C ARG A 316 27.35 9.14 -14.24
N LEU A 317 26.96 10.42 -14.40
CA LEU A 317 26.69 11.30 -13.26
C LEU A 317 25.57 10.75 -12.37
N ARG A 318 24.46 10.33 -13.00
CA ARG A 318 23.31 9.79 -12.25
C ARG A 318 23.68 8.52 -11.46
N LYS A 319 24.49 7.64 -12.06
CA LYS A 319 25.05 6.45 -11.38
C LYS A 319 26.00 6.84 -10.24
N ALA A 320 26.87 7.83 -10.43
CA ALA A 320 27.74 8.32 -9.38
C ALA A 320 26.94 8.85 -8.17
N LEU A 321 25.89 9.64 -8.42
CA LEU A 321 24.99 10.09 -7.37
C LEU A 321 24.36 8.91 -6.61
N SER A 322 23.94 7.86 -7.32
CA SER A 322 23.33 6.66 -6.70
C SER A 322 24.32 5.89 -5.83
N MET A 323 25.54 5.65 -6.34
CA MET A 323 26.58 4.88 -5.64
C MET A 323 27.17 5.62 -4.45
N ALA A 324 27.03 6.95 -4.39
CA ALA A 324 27.45 7.79 -3.28
C ALA A 324 26.47 7.76 -2.08
N ILE A 325 25.28 7.14 -2.21
CA ILE A 325 24.24 7.10 -1.18
C ILE A 325 24.31 5.79 -0.38
N ASP A 326 24.67 5.88 0.90
CA ASP A 326 24.57 4.76 1.85
C ASP A 326 23.12 4.57 2.32
N ARG A 327 22.36 3.82 1.53
CA ARG A 327 20.95 3.49 1.80
C ARG A 327 20.78 2.76 3.13
N LYS A 328 21.71 1.85 3.46
CA LYS A 328 21.67 1.07 4.70
C LYS A 328 21.89 1.97 5.92
N GLY A 329 22.87 2.86 5.86
CA GLY A 329 23.13 3.83 6.94
C GLY A 329 21.92 4.74 7.17
N ILE A 330 21.30 5.25 6.10
CA ILE A 330 20.12 6.11 6.18
C ILE A 330 18.93 5.35 6.78
N THR A 331 18.61 4.15 6.27
CA THR A 331 17.47 3.37 6.77
C THR A 331 17.67 2.93 8.22
N GLN A 332 18.91 2.64 8.62
CA GLN A 332 19.22 2.32 10.00
C GLN A 332 19.03 3.52 10.95
N ALA A 333 19.50 4.70 10.53
CA ALA A 333 19.47 5.89 11.38
C ALA A 333 18.04 6.48 11.53
N ILE A 334 17.24 6.46 10.45
CA ILE A 334 15.92 7.13 10.42
C ILE A 334 14.77 6.16 10.71
N TYR A 335 14.86 4.92 10.19
CA TYR A 335 13.78 3.93 10.27
C TYR A 335 14.13 2.72 11.13
N ASN A 336 15.19 2.80 11.95
CA ASN A 336 15.67 1.69 12.81
C ASN A 336 15.92 0.38 12.04
N GLY A 337 16.31 0.47 10.76
CA GLY A 337 16.52 -0.67 9.87
C GLY A 337 15.24 -1.41 9.43
N VAL A 338 14.07 -0.85 9.71
CA VAL A 338 12.78 -1.43 9.28
C VAL A 338 12.64 -1.38 7.76
N TYR A 339 12.91 -0.22 7.15
CA TYR A 339 12.92 -0.12 5.70
C TYR A 339 14.16 -0.76 5.11
N LYS A 340 13.99 -1.44 3.98
CA LYS A 340 15.07 -2.19 3.32
C LYS A 340 15.67 -1.41 2.16
N PRO A 341 17.01 -1.30 2.07
CA PRO A 341 17.66 -0.74 0.89
C PRO A 341 17.13 -1.37 -0.40
N ALA A 342 16.87 -0.56 -1.42
CA ALA A 342 16.43 -1.05 -2.72
C ALA A 342 17.58 -1.76 -3.47
N THR A 343 17.25 -2.87 -4.12
CA THR A 343 18.14 -3.65 -4.99
C THR A 343 17.57 -3.83 -6.40
N SER A 344 16.41 -3.23 -6.65
CA SER A 344 15.65 -3.27 -7.90
C SER A 344 14.87 -1.97 -8.05
N LEU A 345 14.31 -1.73 -9.23
CA LEU A 345 13.37 -0.63 -9.48
C LEU A 345 12.01 -0.86 -8.83
N VAL A 346 11.64 -2.11 -8.59
CA VAL A 346 10.33 -2.51 -8.07
C VAL A 346 10.45 -3.15 -6.69
N GLY A 347 9.36 -3.09 -5.92
CA GLY A 347 9.31 -3.62 -4.56
C GLY A 347 9.55 -5.13 -4.47
N ASP A 348 10.13 -5.59 -3.36
CA ASP A 348 10.55 -6.99 -3.13
C ASP A 348 9.39 -7.99 -3.06
N MET A 349 8.15 -7.53 -2.93
CA MET A 349 6.94 -8.34 -2.93
C MET A 349 6.30 -8.53 -4.33
N ILE A 350 6.80 -7.84 -5.35
CA ILE A 350 6.18 -7.83 -6.67
C ILE A 350 6.52 -9.10 -7.45
N PRO A 351 5.54 -9.82 -8.02
CA PRO A 351 5.82 -10.96 -8.90
C PRO A 351 6.78 -10.57 -10.03
N GLY A 352 7.89 -11.30 -10.15
CA GLY A 352 8.95 -11.00 -11.10
C GLY A 352 10.04 -10.05 -10.60
N HIS A 353 9.98 -9.59 -9.34
CA HIS A 353 11.10 -8.88 -8.70
C HIS A 353 12.41 -9.68 -8.83
N ARG A 354 13.52 -8.98 -9.05
CA ARG A 354 14.87 -9.54 -9.12
C ARG A 354 15.75 -8.89 -8.06
N THR A 355 16.32 -9.70 -7.18
CA THR A 355 17.04 -9.23 -5.97
C THR A 355 18.23 -8.32 -6.27
N ASP A 356 18.88 -8.44 -7.41
CA ASP A 356 20.08 -7.65 -7.78
C ASP A 356 19.95 -6.93 -9.13
N ALA A 357 18.71 -6.62 -9.56
CA ALA A 357 18.51 -5.95 -10.85
C ALA A 357 19.27 -4.63 -10.97
N CYS A 358 19.41 -3.91 -9.87
CA CYS A 358 20.14 -2.63 -9.79
C CYS A 358 21.68 -2.81 -9.75
N GLY A 359 22.18 -3.98 -9.33
CA GLY A 359 23.62 -4.32 -9.26
C GLY A 359 24.45 -3.24 -8.56
N GLN A 360 25.62 -2.96 -9.13
CA GLN A 360 26.56 -1.96 -8.58
C GLN A 360 25.96 -0.55 -8.50
N THR A 361 24.99 -0.21 -9.33
CA THR A 361 24.37 1.13 -9.33
C THR A 361 23.65 1.44 -8.02
N CYS A 362 23.10 0.44 -7.33
CA CYS A 362 22.49 0.61 -6.01
C CYS A 362 23.43 0.28 -4.85
N ALA A 363 24.62 -0.27 -5.12
CA ALA A 363 25.62 -0.53 -4.10
C ALA A 363 26.25 0.78 -3.61
N TYR A 364 26.53 0.88 -2.32
CA TYR A 364 27.28 2.00 -1.76
C TYR A 364 28.78 1.78 -2.03
N ASP A 365 29.35 2.58 -2.92
CA ASP A 365 30.77 2.59 -3.25
C ASP A 365 31.22 4.02 -3.52
N PRO A 366 31.60 4.78 -2.48
CA PRO A 366 31.98 6.19 -2.63
C PRO A 366 33.25 6.40 -3.46
N VAL A 367 34.16 5.40 -3.51
CA VAL A 367 35.39 5.51 -4.30
C VAL A 367 35.08 5.41 -5.79
N ALA A 368 34.37 4.37 -6.20
CA ALA A 368 33.94 4.23 -7.59
C ALA A 368 32.95 5.34 -8.00
N ALA A 369 32.08 5.79 -7.09
CA ALA A 369 31.20 6.92 -7.31
C ALA A 369 31.95 8.19 -7.65
N LYS A 370 33.02 8.52 -6.90
CA LYS A 370 33.85 9.70 -7.13
C LYS A 370 34.57 9.63 -8.48
N GLN A 371 35.18 8.49 -8.81
CA GLN A 371 35.81 8.28 -10.10
C GLN A 371 34.85 8.49 -11.29
N LEU A 372 33.64 7.94 -11.15
CA LEU A 372 32.59 8.05 -12.16
C LEU A 372 32.07 9.49 -12.29
N PHE A 373 31.94 10.20 -11.15
CA PHE A 373 31.55 11.60 -11.08
C PHE A 373 32.57 12.51 -11.78
N GLU A 374 33.85 12.33 -11.51
CA GLU A 374 34.93 13.07 -12.16
C GLU A 374 35.00 12.77 -13.66
N ALA A 375 34.85 11.49 -14.06
CA ALA A 375 34.82 11.09 -15.47
C ALA A 375 33.61 11.64 -16.24
N ALA A 376 32.53 11.98 -15.54
CA ALA A 376 31.34 12.64 -16.09
C ALA A 376 31.47 14.17 -16.14
N GLY A 377 32.59 14.74 -15.67
CA GLY A 377 32.86 16.19 -15.67
C GLY A 377 32.47 16.90 -14.37
N GLY A 378 32.06 16.15 -13.33
CA GLY A 378 31.65 16.72 -12.06
C GLY A 378 30.26 17.36 -12.09
N PHE A 379 30.02 18.31 -11.17
CA PHE A 379 28.76 19.03 -11.07
C PHE A 379 29.01 20.52 -10.79
N ASP A 380 28.51 21.38 -11.67
CA ASP A 380 28.67 22.82 -11.55
C ASP A 380 27.51 23.49 -10.85
N GLY A 381 27.85 24.41 -9.94
CA GLY A 381 26.88 25.20 -9.18
C GLY A 381 26.19 24.43 -8.03
N PRO A 382 25.18 25.03 -7.42
CA PRO A 382 24.47 24.40 -6.31
C PRO A 382 23.57 23.24 -6.75
N LEU A 383 23.62 22.15 -5.99
CA LEU A 383 22.68 21.03 -6.13
C LEU A 383 21.41 21.33 -5.35
N GLU A 384 20.28 21.49 -6.01
CA GLU A 384 19.00 21.74 -5.35
C GLU A 384 18.22 20.44 -5.11
N LEU A 385 17.88 20.13 -3.86
CA LEU A 385 17.08 18.97 -3.49
C LEU A 385 15.65 19.39 -3.17
N HIS A 386 14.68 18.85 -3.94
CA HIS A 386 13.28 19.22 -3.84
C HIS A 386 12.48 18.15 -3.09
N PHE A 387 11.73 18.53 -2.05
CA PHE A 387 10.91 17.60 -1.27
C PHE A 387 9.75 18.31 -0.56
N SER A 388 8.73 17.53 -0.16
CA SER A 388 7.58 18.07 0.56
C SER A 388 7.81 18.13 2.07
N ASN A 389 7.06 18.99 2.75
CA ASN A 389 7.03 19.13 4.19
C ASN A 389 5.96 18.24 4.88
N ALA A 390 5.40 17.29 4.14
CA ALA A 390 4.33 16.42 4.65
C ALA A 390 4.77 15.48 5.77
N ASP A 391 6.08 15.16 5.81
CA ASP A 391 6.67 14.27 6.82
C ASP A 391 8.08 14.78 7.19
N THR A 392 8.38 14.82 8.48
CA THR A 392 9.69 15.27 8.99
C THR A 392 10.82 14.34 8.59
N THR A 393 10.56 13.07 8.35
CA THR A 393 11.56 12.10 7.91
C THR A 393 12.10 12.43 6.53
N TYR A 394 11.33 13.11 5.66
CA TYR A 394 11.79 13.51 4.34
C TYR A 394 12.96 14.50 4.40
N GLU A 395 12.91 15.45 5.31
CA GLU A 395 14.03 16.37 5.53
C GLU A 395 15.25 15.67 6.12
N GLN A 396 15.02 14.72 7.05
CA GLN A 396 16.10 13.97 7.68
C GLN A 396 16.93 13.17 6.67
N TRP A 397 16.27 12.38 5.81
CA TRP A 397 17.00 11.58 4.83
C TRP A 397 17.52 12.41 3.65
N MET A 398 16.84 13.49 3.23
CA MET A 398 17.38 14.42 2.24
C MET A 398 18.63 15.12 2.76
N THR A 399 18.68 15.47 4.05
CA THR A 399 19.88 16.01 4.69
C THR A 399 21.00 14.97 4.73
N SER A 400 20.68 13.72 5.03
CA SER A 400 21.66 12.63 5.02
C SER A 400 22.24 12.40 3.62
N ILE A 401 21.39 12.39 2.58
CA ILE A 401 21.84 12.30 1.18
C ILE A 401 22.72 13.51 0.83
N ALA A 402 22.31 14.72 1.17
CA ALA A 402 23.09 15.94 0.89
C ALA A 402 24.50 15.87 1.48
N ASN A 403 24.63 15.44 2.73
CA ASN A 403 25.92 15.29 3.40
C ASN A 403 26.78 14.22 2.70
N GLN A 404 26.19 13.05 2.39
CA GLN A 404 26.92 11.99 1.70
C GLN A 404 27.39 12.42 0.28
N LEU A 405 26.58 13.17 -0.46
CA LEU A 405 26.97 13.69 -1.77
C LEU A 405 28.11 14.72 -1.66
N LYS A 406 28.11 15.58 -0.61
CA LYS A 406 29.23 16.48 -0.33
C LYS A 406 30.49 15.72 0.03
N ASP A 407 30.39 14.79 0.96
CA ASP A 407 31.55 14.07 1.51
C ASP A 407 32.15 13.12 0.46
N ASN A 408 31.32 12.39 -0.27
CA ASN A 408 31.76 11.34 -1.18
C ASN A 408 32.13 11.87 -2.58
N LEU A 409 31.46 12.91 -3.08
CA LEU A 409 31.67 13.43 -4.44
C LEU A 409 32.34 14.80 -4.46
N GLY A 410 32.39 15.51 -3.34
CA GLY A 410 32.96 16.87 -3.28
C GLY A 410 32.02 17.96 -3.80
N ILE A 411 30.70 17.73 -3.82
CA ILE A 411 29.71 18.74 -4.18
C ILE A 411 29.77 19.87 -3.15
N GLN A 412 30.10 21.08 -3.56
CA GLN A 412 30.42 22.18 -2.63
C GLN A 412 29.15 22.74 -1.95
N GLU A 413 28.08 22.90 -2.70
CA GLU A 413 26.85 23.54 -2.22
C GLU A 413 25.63 22.68 -2.51
N VAL A 414 24.83 22.38 -1.46
CA VAL A 414 23.51 21.75 -1.58
C VAL A 414 22.46 22.66 -0.97
N LYS A 415 21.40 22.94 -1.74
CA LYS A 415 20.24 23.75 -1.32
C LYS A 415 19.00 22.89 -1.16
N PHE A 416 18.22 23.13 -0.12
CA PHE A 416 16.94 22.47 0.09
C PHE A 416 15.79 23.34 -0.41
N ARG A 417 14.90 22.72 -1.18
CA ARG A 417 13.64 23.30 -1.68
C ARG A 417 12.48 22.54 -1.06
N LYS A 418 12.20 22.85 0.20
CA LYS A 418 11.11 22.28 0.98
C LYS A 418 9.84 23.09 0.75
N MET A 419 8.72 22.41 0.39
CA MET A 419 7.46 23.06 0.04
C MET A 419 6.25 22.18 0.38
N ALA A 420 5.03 22.73 0.27
CA ALA A 420 3.82 21.93 0.44
C ALA A 420 3.69 20.84 -0.66
N PRO A 421 3.03 19.69 -0.39
CA PRO A 421 2.89 18.61 -1.37
C PRO A 421 2.30 19.04 -2.71
N ALA A 422 1.28 19.91 -2.69
CA ALA A 422 0.63 20.43 -3.90
C ALA A 422 1.61 21.28 -4.74
N ASP A 423 2.38 22.15 -4.09
CA ASP A 423 3.36 23.02 -4.75
C ASP A 423 4.49 22.19 -5.37
N LEU A 424 4.97 21.16 -4.66
CA LEU A 424 5.97 20.24 -5.20
C LEU A 424 5.42 19.52 -6.43
N SER A 425 4.19 19.02 -6.34
CA SER A 425 3.55 18.31 -7.45
C SER A 425 3.41 19.21 -8.68
N ALA A 426 2.95 20.44 -8.51
CA ALA A 426 2.84 21.43 -9.59
C ALA A 426 4.21 21.72 -10.23
N LEU A 427 5.23 22.01 -9.41
CA LEU A 427 6.61 22.25 -9.88
C LEU A 427 7.15 21.10 -10.72
N LEU A 428 6.96 19.85 -10.26
CA LEU A 428 7.45 18.65 -10.93
C LEU A 428 6.69 18.36 -12.22
N ASN A 429 5.36 18.52 -12.22
CA ASN A 429 4.52 18.28 -13.40
C ASN A 429 4.79 19.32 -14.50
N GLU A 430 5.17 20.55 -14.13
CA GLU A 430 5.58 21.59 -15.06
C GLU A 430 7.04 21.44 -15.55
N GLY A 431 7.79 20.48 -15.02
CA GLY A 431 9.21 20.26 -15.36
C GLY A 431 10.11 21.43 -14.98
N LYS A 432 9.75 22.21 -13.98
CA LYS A 432 10.48 23.42 -13.53
C LYS A 432 11.51 23.16 -12.43
N ASN A 433 11.63 21.94 -11.94
CA ASN A 433 12.62 21.57 -10.93
C ASN A 433 14.05 21.65 -11.48
N LYS A 434 14.95 22.22 -10.68
CA LYS A 434 16.36 22.47 -11.06
C LYS A 434 17.33 21.46 -10.41
N GLY A 435 16.84 20.34 -9.94
CA GLY A 435 17.67 19.32 -9.30
C GLY A 435 16.86 18.12 -8.84
N PRO A 436 17.52 17.15 -8.17
CA PRO A 436 16.88 15.94 -7.69
C PRO A 436 15.69 16.21 -6.80
N PHE A 437 14.70 15.33 -6.88
CA PHE A 437 13.47 15.47 -6.15
C PHE A 437 13.02 14.16 -5.50
N ARG A 438 12.34 14.27 -4.36
CA ARG A 438 11.68 13.13 -3.75
C ARG A 438 10.55 12.63 -4.62
N GLN A 439 10.56 11.35 -4.90
CA GLN A 439 9.48 10.62 -5.54
C GLN A 439 9.20 9.36 -4.74
N ASN A 440 7.94 8.96 -4.64
CA ASN A 440 7.56 7.61 -4.21
C ASN A 440 6.54 7.04 -5.18
N TRP A 441 6.42 5.74 -5.15
CA TRP A 441 5.34 5.03 -5.80
C TRP A 441 4.69 4.08 -4.81
N VAL A 442 3.37 4.10 -4.75
CA VAL A 442 2.53 3.15 -4.01
C VAL A 442 1.80 2.34 -5.07
N ILE A 443 1.91 1.03 -5.03
CA ILE A 443 1.28 0.20 -6.05
C ILE A 443 -0.24 0.24 -5.99
N ASP A 444 -0.86 0.25 -7.16
CA ASP A 444 -2.30 0.03 -7.32
C ASP A 444 -2.63 -1.46 -7.40
N TYR A 445 -1.70 -2.25 -7.94
CA TYR A 445 -1.74 -3.72 -8.05
C TYR A 445 -0.31 -4.29 -8.20
N PRO A 446 -0.06 -5.55 -7.79
CA PRO A 446 1.29 -6.12 -7.71
C PRO A 446 1.84 -6.53 -9.09
N SER A 447 2.29 -5.56 -9.85
CA SER A 447 2.91 -5.75 -11.16
C SER A 447 4.12 -4.83 -11.34
N ILE A 448 5.17 -5.34 -12.01
CA ILE A 448 6.30 -4.51 -12.47
C ILE A 448 5.77 -3.36 -13.33
N GLN A 449 4.80 -3.65 -14.19
CA GLN A 449 4.17 -2.68 -15.09
C GLN A 449 3.62 -1.47 -14.32
N ASN A 450 3.03 -1.65 -13.14
CA ASN A 450 2.48 -0.55 -12.35
C ASN A 450 3.55 0.46 -11.90
N TYR A 451 4.78 0.00 -11.64
CA TYR A 451 5.92 0.90 -11.40
C TYR A 451 6.40 1.58 -12.69
N LEU A 452 6.47 0.82 -13.80
CA LEU A 452 6.93 1.36 -15.08
C LEU A 452 5.97 2.45 -15.59
N ASP A 453 4.68 2.19 -15.59
CA ASP A 453 3.68 3.19 -16.00
C ASP A 453 3.62 4.37 -15.01
N GLY A 454 3.71 4.12 -13.71
CA GLY A 454 3.61 5.16 -12.69
C GLY A 454 4.80 6.13 -12.64
N LEU A 455 5.99 5.65 -13.01
CA LEU A 455 7.21 6.46 -12.97
C LEU A 455 7.62 7.00 -14.34
N TYR A 456 7.31 6.28 -15.44
CA TYR A 456 7.88 6.54 -16.77
C TYR A 456 6.81 6.86 -17.83
N TYR A 457 5.61 7.24 -17.43
CA TYR A 457 4.56 7.68 -18.36
C TYR A 457 5.01 8.85 -19.26
N PRO A 458 4.43 9.06 -20.45
CA PRO A 458 4.75 10.20 -21.29
C PRO A 458 4.57 11.54 -20.55
N GLY A 459 5.62 12.33 -20.49
CA GLY A 459 5.63 13.59 -19.73
C GLY A 459 5.91 13.42 -18.23
N ASN A 460 6.48 12.29 -17.81
CA ASN A 460 6.83 12.03 -16.41
C ASN A 460 7.77 13.10 -15.81
N ARG A 461 7.80 13.16 -14.50
CA ARG A 461 8.49 14.20 -13.71
C ARG A 461 10.01 14.26 -13.91
N SER A 462 10.65 13.16 -14.32
CA SER A 462 12.08 13.15 -14.68
C SER A 462 12.33 13.72 -16.07
N GLY A 463 11.34 13.71 -16.94
CA GLY A 463 11.42 14.09 -18.34
C GLY A 463 12.13 13.06 -19.22
N TRP A 464 12.45 11.86 -18.68
CA TRP A 464 13.03 10.77 -19.46
C TRP A 464 11.98 10.10 -20.35
N SER A 465 12.38 9.73 -21.57
CA SER A 465 11.58 8.93 -22.48
C SER A 465 12.48 8.12 -23.40
N ASP A 466 12.08 6.90 -23.74
CA ASP A 466 12.79 6.01 -24.64
C ASP A 466 11.79 5.13 -25.39
N LYS A 467 11.89 5.10 -26.72
CA LYS A 467 10.96 4.36 -27.58
C LYS A 467 11.07 2.84 -27.45
N GLU A 468 12.27 2.32 -27.17
CA GLU A 468 12.48 0.89 -26.96
C GLU A 468 11.89 0.47 -25.63
N PHE A 469 12.04 1.29 -24.59
CA PHE A 469 11.38 1.11 -23.31
C PHE A 469 9.85 1.05 -23.49
N ASP A 470 9.27 2.04 -24.17
CA ASP A 470 7.82 2.08 -24.42
C ASP A 470 7.33 0.84 -25.19
N ALA A 471 8.12 0.37 -26.19
CA ALA A 471 7.82 -0.84 -26.95
C ALA A 471 7.87 -2.11 -26.09
N LEU A 472 8.81 -2.19 -25.15
CA LEU A 472 8.90 -3.32 -24.20
C LEU A 472 7.73 -3.32 -23.23
N VAL A 473 7.33 -2.17 -22.69
CA VAL A 473 6.15 -2.05 -21.83
C VAL A 473 4.90 -2.45 -22.61
N ALA A 474 4.71 -1.94 -23.83
CA ALA A 474 3.56 -2.29 -24.69
C ALA A 474 3.54 -3.80 -25.02
N LYS A 475 4.71 -4.41 -25.28
CA LYS A 475 4.81 -5.86 -25.50
C LYS A 475 4.41 -6.65 -24.25
N GLY A 476 4.83 -6.21 -23.07
CA GLY A 476 4.42 -6.80 -21.80
C GLY A 476 2.90 -6.68 -21.58
N ASN A 477 2.33 -5.52 -21.90
CA ASN A 477 0.89 -5.27 -21.79
C ASN A 477 0.08 -6.18 -22.74
N ALA A 478 0.61 -6.49 -23.92
CA ALA A 478 -0.03 -7.40 -24.87
C ALA A 478 0.08 -8.89 -24.51
N ALA A 479 0.92 -9.24 -23.52
CA ALA A 479 1.17 -10.60 -23.06
C ALA A 479 0.54 -10.87 -21.69
N GLN A 480 0.66 -12.12 -21.20
CA GLN A 480 0.24 -12.53 -19.86
C GLN A 480 1.33 -13.40 -19.19
N GLY A 481 1.25 -13.51 -17.86
CA GLY A 481 2.12 -14.42 -17.10
C GLY A 481 3.61 -14.15 -17.29
N ALA A 482 4.38 -15.22 -17.49
CA ALA A 482 5.86 -15.15 -17.56
C ALA A 482 6.37 -14.33 -18.74
N GLU A 483 5.67 -14.31 -19.89
CA GLU A 483 6.06 -13.52 -21.06
C GLU A 483 5.93 -12.01 -20.79
N ALA A 484 4.85 -11.59 -20.13
CA ALA A 484 4.65 -10.22 -19.70
C ALA A 484 5.77 -9.79 -18.73
N ILE A 485 6.02 -10.60 -17.69
CA ILE A 485 7.08 -10.35 -16.71
C ILE A 485 8.45 -10.21 -17.37
N ALA A 486 8.81 -11.11 -18.30
CA ALA A 486 10.09 -11.04 -19.00
C ALA A 486 10.25 -9.76 -19.84
N SER A 487 9.17 -9.25 -20.42
CA SER A 487 9.17 -7.99 -21.17
C SER A 487 9.34 -6.79 -20.25
N TYR A 488 8.63 -6.75 -19.13
CA TYR A 488 8.75 -5.69 -18.13
C TYR A 488 10.13 -5.69 -17.46
N GLN A 489 10.73 -6.86 -17.19
CA GLN A 489 12.10 -6.94 -16.67
C GLN A 489 13.14 -6.35 -17.63
N LYS A 490 12.96 -6.51 -18.94
CA LYS A 490 13.83 -5.84 -19.94
C LYS A 490 13.66 -4.32 -19.92
N ALA A 491 12.43 -3.84 -19.77
CA ALA A 491 12.17 -2.41 -19.61
C ALA A 491 12.77 -1.87 -18.29
N GLU A 492 12.68 -2.63 -17.20
CA GLU A 492 13.33 -2.33 -15.93
C GLU A 492 14.85 -2.22 -16.08
N ASP A 493 15.50 -3.14 -16.82
CA ASP A 493 16.94 -3.10 -17.10
C ASP A 493 17.35 -1.80 -17.83
N MET A 494 16.53 -1.35 -18.78
CA MET A 494 16.76 -0.07 -19.48
C MET A 494 16.64 1.11 -18.52
N ALA A 495 15.58 1.14 -17.72
CA ALA A 495 15.34 2.21 -16.74
C ALA A 495 16.48 2.28 -15.70
N LEU A 496 16.96 1.14 -15.21
CA LEU A 496 18.09 1.04 -14.27
C LEU A 496 19.44 1.41 -14.91
N ARG A 497 19.62 1.14 -16.21
CA ARG A 497 20.81 1.56 -16.95
C ARG A 497 20.87 3.07 -17.11
N GLU A 498 19.74 3.70 -17.42
CA GLU A 498 19.63 5.16 -17.61
C GLU A 498 19.44 5.93 -16.30
N LEU A 499 18.83 5.32 -15.31
CA LEU A 499 18.67 5.79 -13.94
C LEU A 499 18.05 7.20 -13.81
N PRO A 500 16.91 7.50 -14.44
CA PRO A 500 16.22 8.77 -14.22
C PRO A 500 15.55 8.83 -12.84
N TYR A 501 15.32 7.67 -12.22
CA TYR A 501 14.93 7.54 -10.82
C TYR A 501 15.91 6.61 -10.11
N ILE A 502 16.56 7.10 -9.07
CA ILE A 502 17.44 6.32 -8.20
C ILE A 502 16.60 5.60 -7.18
N PRO A 503 16.54 4.25 -7.17
CA PRO A 503 15.85 3.50 -6.13
C PRO A 503 16.52 3.70 -4.78
N LEU A 504 15.74 3.99 -3.73
CA LEU A 504 16.28 4.25 -2.39
C LEU A 504 15.99 3.10 -1.44
N TRP A 505 14.74 2.85 -1.10
CA TRP A 505 14.34 1.78 -0.18
C TRP A 505 12.91 1.33 -0.37
N ASN A 506 12.67 0.09 0.03
CA ASN A 506 11.36 -0.52 0.14
C ASN A 506 10.77 -0.23 1.53
N TRP A 507 9.55 0.23 1.58
CA TRP A 507 8.82 0.38 2.82
C TRP A 507 8.46 -0.99 3.39
N GLN A 508 8.34 -1.05 4.70
CA GLN A 508 7.86 -2.21 5.42
C GLN A 508 6.70 -1.78 6.31
N ASP A 509 5.56 -2.40 6.10
CA ASP A 509 4.40 -2.16 6.95
C ASP A 509 4.52 -2.94 8.25
N GLN A 510 4.16 -2.29 9.33
CA GLN A 510 4.18 -2.85 10.66
C GLN A 510 2.77 -2.88 11.23
N SER A 511 2.34 -4.02 11.75
CA SER A 511 1.02 -4.16 12.36
C SER A 511 1.10 -4.95 13.65
N ALA A 512 0.16 -4.69 14.56
CA ALA A 512 0.05 -5.41 15.81
C ALA A 512 -1.41 -5.62 16.19
N TRP A 513 -1.68 -6.69 16.95
CA TRP A 513 -3.03 -7.01 17.39
C TRP A 513 -3.09 -7.62 18.79
N SER A 514 -4.27 -7.53 19.42
CA SER A 514 -4.55 -8.04 20.75
C SER A 514 -4.59 -9.57 20.80
N ASP A 515 -4.54 -10.15 21.98
CA ASP A 515 -4.72 -11.59 22.20
C ASP A 515 -6.19 -12.04 22.22
N ARG A 516 -7.11 -11.09 22.02
CA ARG A 516 -8.56 -11.36 21.91
C ARG A 516 -8.97 -11.86 20.53
N ILE A 517 -8.07 -11.81 19.54
CA ILE A 517 -8.40 -12.17 18.16
C ILE A 517 -7.34 -13.08 17.55
N ASP A 518 -7.79 -13.95 16.64
CA ASP A 518 -6.97 -14.88 15.87
C ASP A 518 -7.23 -14.72 14.36
N ASN A 519 -6.45 -15.46 13.55
CA ASN A 519 -6.58 -15.50 12.09
C ASN A 519 -6.43 -14.12 11.43
N VAL A 520 -5.60 -13.26 12.03
CA VAL A 520 -5.29 -11.93 11.50
C VAL A 520 -4.42 -12.07 10.26
N ILE A 521 -4.97 -11.71 9.09
CA ILE A 521 -4.25 -11.65 7.81
C ILE A 521 -4.26 -10.19 7.38
N ILE A 522 -3.08 -9.59 7.36
CA ILE A 522 -2.90 -8.27 6.81
C ILE A 522 -2.37 -8.43 5.38
N ASP A 523 -3.12 -7.93 4.41
CA ASP A 523 -2.83 -8.09 3.00
C ASP A 523 -1.72 -7.10 2.56
N PRO A 524 -0.63 -7.60 1.98
CA PRO A 524 0.42 -6.71 1.46
C PRO A 524 0.05 -6.06 0.12
N TYR A 525 -0.95 -6.59 -0.58
CA TYR A 525 -1.36 -6.14 -1.93
C TYR A 525 -2.64 -5.31 -1.93
N ALA A 526 -3.41 -5.37 -0.85
CA ALA A 526 -4.61 -4.57 -0.66
C ALA A 526 -4.49 -3.77 0.64
N ALA A 527 -5.31 -2.74 0.78
CA ALA A 527 -5.23 -1.84 1.92
C ALA A 527 -5.68 -2.50 3.22
N GLY A 528 -4.83 -3.34 3.82
CA GLY A 528 -4.99 -3.69 5.22
C GLY A 528 -5.52 -5.08 5.55
N LEU A 529 -6.40 -5.17 6.54
CA LEU A 529 -6.83 -6.39 7.22
C LEU A 529 -7.92 -7.15 6.44
N HIS A 530 -7.77 -8.47 6.24
CA HIS A 530 -8.87 -9.34 5.80
C HIS A 530 -9.94 -9.45 6.88
N LEU A 531 -10.92 -8.54 6.88
CA LEU A 531 -11.96 -8.44 7.92
C LEU A 531 -12.79 -9.73 8.06
N ASP A 532 -12.97 -10.46 6.95
CA ASP A 532 -13.74 -11.69 6.88
C ASP A 532 -13.04 -12.91 7.52
N ARG A 533 -11.76 -12.80 7.87
CA ARG A 533 -10.96 -13.91 8.41
C ARG A 533 -10.80 -13.87 9.92
N VAL A 534 -10.87 -12.70 10.52
CA VAL A 534 -10.64 -12.52 11.95
C VAL A 534 -11.68 -13.27 12.77
N THR A 535 -11.19 -14.04 13.73
CA THR A 535 -12.03 -14.72 14.74
C THR A 535 -11.79 -14.10 16.11
N VAL A 536 -12.81 -14.12 16.97
CA VAL A 536 -12.73 -13.54 18.31
C VAL A 536 -12.55 -14.68 19.31
N SER A 537 -11.57 -14.54 20.21
CA SER A 537 -11.34 -15.43 21.35
C SER A 537 -12.16 -14.98 22.54
N ASP A 538 -12.69 -15.94 23.30
CA ASP A 538 -13.48 -15.70 24.51
C ASP A 538 -12.62 -15.14 25.65
#